data_b3c5576d12de7cf7a6461ab584da2581
#
_entry.id   b3c5576d12de7cf7a6461ab584da2581
#
_cell.length_a   1.000
_cell.length_b   1.000
_cell.length_c   1.000
_cell.angle_alpha   90.00
_cell.angle_beta   90.00
_cell.angle_gamma   90.00
#
_symmetry.space_group_name_H-M   'P 1'
#
loop_
_entity.id
_entity.type
_entity.pdbx_description
1 polymer ?
#
loop_
_entity_poly.entity_id
_entity_poly.type
_entity_poly.pdbx_seq_one_letter_code
_entity_poly.pdbx_strand_id
1 'polypeptide(L)'
;MPSERTARLLPDTREHAEQLHLAHHFSSLERQTDAARLGMWLFLATEILLFGGLFTAYSYYRFIFPSAWVEGSRHMSLTLGTINTFVLLFSSFTVAMSIHFARTGRSKLIVAMLAITLACAAVFLGIKAVEYYHHITEGLLPGQYLTSHEVKEPGVAMFFSIYYMATGLHAIHVVLGAAVLAVMAVKAMRGDFSPYYYTPLDMGGLYWHLVDIIWIFLYPLLYLV
;
A
#
# COMPACT_ATOMS: atom_id res chain seq x y z
N MET A 1 17.79 23.32 -39.29
CA MET A 1 17.01 23.14 -38.05
C MET A 1 15.87 22.21 -38.36
N PRO A 2 15.75 21.02 -37.78
CA PRO A 2 14.59 20.15 -37.96
C PRO A 2 13.38 20.84 -37.36
N SER A 3 12.24 20.79 -38.05
CA SER A 3 11.00 21.40 -37.59
C SER A 3 10.48 20.69 -36.32
N GLU A 4 9.78 21.41 -35.44
CA GLU A 4 9.17 20.85 -34.21
C GLU A 4 8.28 19.63 -34.45
N ARG A 5 7.76 19.43 -35.69
CA ARG A 5 7.04 18.23 -36.10
C ARG A 5 7.91 16.99 -36.21
N THR A 6 9.20 17.14 -36.55
CA THR A 6 10.16 16.03 -36.67
C THR A 6 10.65 15.56 -35.30
N ALA A 7 10.71 16.46 -34.30
CA ALA A 7 11.07 16.12 -32.92
C ALA A 7 10.04 15.20 -32.24
N ARG A 8 8.76 15.22 -32.67
CA ARG A 8 7.70 14.30 -32.15
C ARG A 8 7.75 12.88 -32.72
N LEU A 9 8.59 12.63 -33.71
CA LEU A 9 8.68 11.34 -34.42
C LEU A 9 10.00 10.60 -34.17
N LEU A 10 10.88 11.13 -33.32
CA LEU A 10 12.07 10.40 -32.90
C LEU A 10 11.68 9.26 -31.97
N PRO A 11 12.20 8.04 -32.17
CA PRO A 11 11.95 6.94 -31.24
C PRO A 11 12.41 7.36 -29.85
N ASP A 12 11.70 6.86 -28.85
CA ASP A 12 11.96 7.04 -27.44
C ASP A 12 13.42 6.62 -27.12
N THR A 13 14.32 7.57 -27.23
CA THR A 13 15.75 7.36 -27.01
C THR A 13 16.13 7.83 -25.61
N ARG A 14 17.20 7.26 -25.06
CA ARG A 14 17.75 7.66 -23.77
C ARG A 14 18.05 9.16 -23.71
N GLU A 15 18.60 9.73 -24.77
CA GLU A 15 18.90 11.16 -24.86
C GLU A 15 17.65 12.03 -24.78
N HIS A 16 16.55 11.61 -25.38
CA HIS A 16 15.28 12.31 -25.30
C HIS A 16 14.69 12.24 -23.87
N ALA A 17 14.77 11.08 -23.22
CA ALA A 17 14.35 10.93 -21.84
C ALA A 17 15.21 11.79 -20.88
N GLU A 18 16.51 11.90 -21.11
CA GLU A 18 17.40 12.78 -20.34
C GLU A 18 17.04 14.26 -20.51
N GLN A 19 16.76 14.70 -21.73
CA GLN A 19 16.35 16.10 -21.98
C GLN A 19 15.04 16.49 -21.30
N LEU A 20 14.09 15.56 -21.17
CA LEU A 20 12.77 15.82 -20.60
C LEU A 20 12.71 15.67 -19.07
N HIS A 21 13.47 14.73 -18.51
CA HIS A 21 13.25 14.28 -17.14
C HIS A 21 14.46 14.43 -16.22
N LEU A 22 15.63 14.80 -16.76
CA LEU A 22 16.82 15.03 -15.94
C LEU A 22 16.69 16.34 -15.17
N ALA A 23 16.69 16.26 -13.84
CA ALA A 23 16.70 17.44 -12.99
C ALA A 23 18.08 18.10 -13.03
N HIS A 24 18.11 19.44 -13.03
CA HIS A 24 19.29 20.28 -13.27
C HIS A 24 20.50 20.03 -12.35
N HIS A 25 20.27 19.43 -11.19
CA HIS A 25 21.32 19.13 -10.20
C HIS A 25 21.90 17.71 -10.33
N PHE A 26 21.38 16.89 -11.23
CA PHE A 26 21.94 15.58 -11.53
C PHE A 26 22.71 15.58 -12.85
N SER A 27 23.79 14.78 -12.90
CA SER A 27 24.61 14.66 -14.11
C SER A 27 24.11 13.60 -15.09
N SER A 28 23.20 12.70 -14.68
CA SER A 28 22.57 11.67 -15.52
C SER A 28 21.29 11.14 -14.86
N LEU A 29 20.39 10.56 -15.68
CA LEU A 29 19.17 9.88 -15.19
C LEU A 29 19.51 8.70 -14.29
N GLU A 30 20.61 8.02 -14.49
CA GLU A 30 21.08 6.91 -13.66
C GLU A 30 21.32 7.36 -12.23
N ARG A 31 22.11 8.43 -12.03
CA ARG A 31 22.36 9.01 -10.71
C ARG A 31 21.09 9.54 -10.05
N GLN A 32 20.19 10.13 -10.82
CA GLN A 32 18.89 10.58 -10.32
C GLN A 32 18.04 9.39 -9.84
N THR A 33 18.05 8.28 -10.59
CA THR A 33 17.34 7.05 -10.21
C THR A 33 17.92 6.41 -8.96
N ASP A 34 19.27 6.36 -8.86
CA ASP A 34 19.94 5.80 -7.67
C ASP A 34 19.66 6.64 -6.42
N ALA A 35 19.66 7.97 -6.54
CA ALA A 35 19.28 8.86 -5.44
C ALA A 35 17.81 8.66 -5.02
N ALA A 36 16.91 8.52 -5.98
CA ALA A 36 15.50 8.26 -5.73
C ALA A 36 15.29 6.89 -5.03
N ARG A 37 16.01 5.85 -5.46
CA ARG A 37 15.99 4.52 -4.83
C ARG A 37 16.51 4.58 -3.40
N LEU A 38 17.66 5.23 -3.16
CA LEU A 38 18.19 5.38 -1.81
C LEU A 38 17.19 6.10 -0.90
N GLY A 39 16.61 7.21 -1.35
CA GLY A 39 15.58 7.93 -0.60
C GLY A 39 14.36 7.06 -0.30
N MET A 40 13.89 6.28 -1.28
CA MET A 40 12.78 5.36 -1.09
C MET A 40 13.12 4.27 -0.07
N TRP A 41 14.30 3.65 -0.11
CA TRP A 41 14.69 2.63 0.87
C TRP A 41 14.79 3.20 2.30
N LEU A 42 15.30 4.42 2.47
CA LEU A 42 15.32 5.09 3.78
C LEU A 42 13.89 5.37 4.27
N PHE A 43 13.01 5.84 3.40
CA PHE A 43 11.61 6.04 3.72
C PHE A 43 10.91 4.72 4.11
N LEU A 44 11.06 3.66 3.33
CA LEU A 44 10.50 2.34 3.65
C LEU A 44 11.01 1.81 4.99
N ALA A 45 12.29 2.05 5.32
CA ALA A 45 12.84 1.67 6.62
C ALA A 45 12.13 2.39 7.78
N THR A 46 11.81 3.68 7.63
CA THR A 46 11.04 4.41 8.66
C THR A 46 9.62 3.86 8.84
N GLU A 47 8.96 3.45 7.75
CA GLU A 47 7.64 2.84 7.80
C GLU A 47 7.67 1.46 8.47
N ILE A 48 8.70 0.65 8.17
CA ILE A 48 8.91 -0.64 8.85
C ILE A 48 9.12 -0.43 10.37
N LEU A 49 9.86 0.60 10.78
CA LEU A 49 10.04 0.91 12.21
C LEU A 49 8.73 1.37 12.86
N LEU A 50 7.93 2.16 12.16
CA LEU A 50 6.62 2.61 12.64
C LEU A 50 5.70 1.41 12.95
N PHE A 51 5.52 0.51 11.98
CA PHE A 51 4.71 -0.70 12.19
C PHE A 51 5.38 -1.69 13.14
N GLY A 52 6.72 -1.77 13.16
CA GLY A 52 7.49 -2.57 14.10
C GLY A 52 7.19 -2.21 15.55
N GLY A 53 7.02 -0.91 15.85
CA GLY A 53 6.56 -0.45 17.16
C GLY A 53 5.18 -1.00 17.53
N LEU A 54 4.23 -1.01 16.58
CA LEU A 54 2.89 -1.58 16.79
C LEU A 54 2.94 -3.11 16.99
N PHE A 55 3.75 -3.82 16.22
CA PHE A 55 3.94 -5.26 16.38
C PHE A 55 4.59 -5.61 17.72
N THR A 56 5.49 -4.76 18.20
CA THR A 56 6.10 -4.91 19.53
C THR A 56 5.04 -4.72 20.63
N ALA A 57 4.22 -3.67 20.54
CA ALA A 57 3.11 -3.45 21.46
C ALA A 57 2.11 -4.61 21.42
N TYR A 58 1.72 -5.08 20.23
CA TYR A 58 0.89 -6.26 20.05
C TYR A 58 1.45 -7.48 20.78
N SER A 59 2.74 -7.80 20.57
CA SER A 59 3.39 -8.97 21.15
C SER A 59 3.47 -8.88 22.68
N TYR A 60 3.76 -7.68 23.21
CA TYR A 60 3.81 -7.42 24.64
C TYR A 60 2.45 -7.63 25.32
N TYR A 61 1.38 -7.03 24.80
CA TYR A 61 0.06 -7.14 25.39
C TYR A 61 -0.57 -8.53 25.20
N ARG A 62 -0.29 -9.20 24.08
CA ARG A 62 -0.67 -10.61 23.89
C ARG A 62 -0.03 -11.54 24.91
N PHE A 63 1.21 -11.26 25.30
CA PHE A 63 1.90 -12.03 26.35
C PHE A 63 1.27 -11.80 27.72
N ILE A 64 0.83 -10.58 28.04
CA ILE A 64 0.18 -10.25 29.33
C ILE A 64 -1.26 -10.77 29.41
N PHE A 65 -2.02 -10.67 28.34
CA PHE A 65 -3.46 -10.99 28.27
C PHE A 65 -3.78 -12.03 27.19
N PRO A 66 -3.24 -13.25 27.25
CA PRO A 66 -3.40 -14.23 26.17
C PRO A 66 -4.87 -14.63 25.92
N SER A 67 -5.69 -14.77 26.98
CA SER A 67 -7.12 -15.07 26.86
C SER A 67 -7.89 -13.96 26.15
N ALA A 68 -7.56 -12.70 26.42
CA ALA A 68 -8.18 -11.55 25.78
C ALA A 68 -7.93 -11.50 24.26
N TRP A 69 -6.77 -11.99 23.79
CA TRP A 69 -6.47 -12.09 22.35
C TRP A 69 -7.31 -13.16 21.67
N VAL A 70 -7.48 -14.32 22.30
CA VAL A 70 -8.36 -15.40 21.81
C VAL A 70 -9.82 -14.94 21.78
N GLU A 71 -10.29 -14.23 22.82
CA GLU A 71 -11.65 -13.70 22.86
C GLU A 71 -11.86 -12.62 21.78
N GLY A 72 -10.94 -11.64 21.67
CA GLY A 72 -11.03 -10.57 20.71
C GLY A 72 -10.99 -11.07 19.26
N SER A 73 -10.15 -12.07 18.96
CA SER A 73 -10.05 -12.63 17.59
C SER A 73 -11.32 -13.35 17.14
N ARG A 74 -12.14 -13.88 18.07
CA ARG A 74 -13.43 -14.53 17.74
C ARG A 74 -14.45 -13.56 17.13
N HIS A 75 -14.33 -12.26 17.41
CA HIS A 75 -15.17 -11.23 16.81
C HIS A 75 -14.70 -10.81 15.41
N MET A 76 -13.52 -11.28 14.98
CA MET A 76 -12.99 -10.97 13.65
C MET A 76 -13.57 -11.91 12.59
N SER A 77 -14.04 -11.34 11.47
CA SER A 77 -14.52 -12.14 10.34
C SER A 77 -13.35 -12.71 9.53
N LEU A 78 -13.00 -13.97 9.79
CA LEU A 78 -11.95 -14.69 9.07
C LEU A 78 -12.17 -14.66 7.54
N THR A 79 -13.42 -14.80 7.10
CA THR A 79 -13.77 -14.79 5.68
C THR A 79 -13.46 -13.46 5.03
N LEU A 80 -13.85 -12.33 5.66
CA LEU A 80 -13.58 -11.00 5.14
C LEU A 80 -12.08 -10.68 5.15
N GLY A 81 -11.36 -11.05 6.21
CA GLY A 81 -9.91 -10.90 6.30
C GLY A 81 -9.17 -11.70 5.21
N THR A 82 -9.60 -12.93 4.96
CA THR A 82 -9.03 -13.79 3.90
C THR A 82 -9.26 -13.19 2.50
N ILE A 83 -10.50 -12.77 2.20
CA ILE A 83 -10.82 -12.13 0.91
C ILE A 83 -9.96 -10.89 0.71
N ASN A 84 -9.85 -10.03 1.73
CA ASN A 84 -9.01 -8.83 1.68
C ASN A 84 -7.54 -9.15 1.42
N THR A 85 -7.01 -10.22 2.01
CA THR A 85 -5.64 -10.67 1.76
C THR A 85 -5.43 -11.07 0.30
N PHE A 86 -6.35 -11.86 -0.28
CA PHE A 86 -6.27 -12.22 -1.71
C PHE A 86 -6.40 -11.00 -2.64
N VAL A 87 -7.28 -10.05 -2.32
CA VAL A 87 -7.44 -8.81 -3.09
C VAL A 87 -6.14 -8.00 -3.11
N LEU A 88 -5.46 -7.85 -1.97
CA LEU A 88 -4.20 -7.13 -1.89
C LEU A 88 -3.06 -7.89 -2.60
N LEU A 89 -2.93 -9.20 -2.41
CA LEU A 89 -1.94 -10.01 -3.14
C LEU A 89 -2.11 -9.89 -4.65
N PHE A 90 -3.35 -9.92 -5.14
CA PHE A 90 -3.64 -9.71 -6.55
C PHE A 90 -3.28 -8.28 -6.99
N SER A 91 -3.55 -7.27 -6.17
CA SER A 91 -3.17 -5.88 -6.45
C SER A 91 -1.64 -5.71 -6.53
N SER A 92 -0.90 -6.36 -5.65
CA SER A 92 0.56 -6.39 -5.67
C SER A 92 1.10 -6.95 -7.00
N PHE A 93 0.51 -8.04 -7.48
CA PHE A 93 0.84 -8.60 -8.79
C PHE A 93 0.54 -7.62 -9.94
N THR A 94 -0.61 -6.93 -9.92
CA THR A 94 -0.96 -5.97 -10.99
C THR A 94 -0.03 -4.76 -11.01
N VAL A 95 0.44 -4.26 -9.85
CA VAL A 95 1.47 -3.20 -9.78
C VAL A 95 2.79 -3.69 -10.39
N ALA A 96 3.25 -4.90 -10.04
CA ALA A 96 4.46 -5.47 -10.62
C ALA A 96 4.37 -5.60 -12.16
N MET A 97 3.20 -6.01 -12.67
CA MET A 97 2.94 -6.07 -14.10
C MET A 97 2.93 -4.68 -14.75
N SER A 98 2.45 -3.65 -14.06
CA SER A 98 2.49 -2.27 -14.58
C SER A 98 3.93 -1.79 -14.81
N ILE A 99 4.84 -2.09 -13.87
CA ILE A 99 6.27 -1.78 -13.99
C ILE A 99 6.92 -2.58 -15.13
N HIS A 100 6.56 -3.86 -15.30
CA HIS A 100 7.02 -4.66 -16.43
C HIS A 100 6.59 -4.04 -17.77
N PHE A 101 5.32 -3.59 -17.88
CA PHE A 101 4.84 -2.94 -19.09
C PHE A 101 5.47 -1.56 -19.33
N ALA A 102 5.87 -0.85 -18.29
CA ALA A 102 6.63 0.39 -18.43
C ALA A 102 8.01 0.13 -19.08
N ARG A 103 8.72 -0.92 -18.64
CA ARG A 103 10.00 -1.34 -19.25
C ARG A 103 9.88 -1.76 -20.72
N THR A 104 8.70 -2.21 -21.12
CA THR A 104 8.42 -2.63 -22.52
C THR A 104 7.71 -1.56 -23.36
N GLY A 105 7.50 -0.34 -22.83
CA GLY A 105 6.91 0.80 -23.53
C GLY A 105 5.41 0.66 -23.86
N ARG A 106 4.66 -0.18 -23.09
CA ARG A 106 3.24 -0.47 -23.36
C ARG A 106 2.31 0.38 -22.50
N SER A 107 2.23 1.69 -22.75
CA SER A 107 1.48 2.66 -21.92
C SER A 107 0.03 2.27 -21.63
N LYS A 108 -0.71 1.71 -22.59
CA LYS A 108 -2.10 1.29 -22.38
C LYS A 108 -2.23 0.17 -21.34
N LEU A 109 -1.27 -0.75 -21.28
CA LEU A 109 -1.27 -1.84 -20.31
C LEU A 109 -0.86 -1.36 -18.93
N ILE A 110 0.00 -0.34 -18.82
CA ILE A 110 0.31 0.31 -17.54
C ILE A 110 -0.97 0.86 -16.93
N VAL A 111 -1.73 1.65 -17.70
CA VAL A 111 -3.00 2.25 -17.22
C VAL A 111 -3.99 1.18 -16.81
N ALA A 112 -4.15 0.11 -17.60
CA ALA A 112 -5.07 -1.00 -17.26
C ALA A 112 -4.68 -1.68 -15.95
N MET A 113 -3.40 -1.99 -15.74
CA MET A 113 -2.92 -2.63 -14.51
C MET A 113 -3.09 -1.73 -13.29
N LEU A 114 -2.77 -0.44 -13.40
CA LEU A 114 -2.97 0.53 -12.32
C LEU A 114 -4.46 0.74 -11.99
N ALA A 115 -5.34 0.74 -12.99
CA ALA A 115 -6.79 0.82 -12.78
C ALA A 115 -7.31 -0.39 -11.99
N ILE A 116 -6.83 -1.60 -12.32
CA ILE A 116 -7.17 -2.82 -11.57
C ILE A 116 -6.65 -2.72 -10.12
N THR A 117 -5.43 -2.25 -9.92
CA THR A 117 -4.87 -2.04 -8.57
C THR A 117 -5.73 -1.07 -7.75
N LEU A 118 -6.13 0.07 -8.33
CA LEU A 118 -6.99 1.05 -7.66
C LEU A 118 -8.38 0.49 -7.34
N ALA A 119 -8.94 -0.34 -8.22
CA ALA A 119 -10.19 -1.06 -7.94
C ALA A 119 -10.02 -2.04 -6.76
N CYS A 120 -8.92 -2.80 -6.71
CA CYS A 120 -8.60 -3.67 -5.58
C CYS A 120 -8.45 -2.89 -4.27
N ALA A 121 -7.78 -1.73 -4.29
CA ALA A 121 -7.67 -0.85 -3.12
C ALA A 121 -9.04 -0.37 -2.63
N ALA A 122 -9.93 0.02 -3.54
CA ALA A 122 -11.30 0.42 -3.20
C ALA A 122 -12.11 -0.74 -2.61
N VAL A 123 -11.98 -1.95 -3.13
CA VAL A 123 -12.62 -3.16 -2.59
C VAL A 123 -12.10 -3.45 -1.18
N PHE A 124 -10.78 -3.41 -0.97
CA PHE A 124 -10.17 -3.60 0.35
C PHE A 124 -10.72 -2.62 1.37
N LEU A 125 -10.70 -1.32 1.06
CA LEU A 125 -11.21 -0.27 1.94
C LEU A 125 -12.71 -0.40 2.19
N GLY A 126 -13.48 -0.79 1.18
CA GLY A 126 -14.92 -1.05 1.30
C GLY A 126 -15.23 -2.19 2.27
N ILE A 127 -14.53 -3.32 2.15
CA ILE A 127 -14.68 -4.46 3.07
C ILE A 127 -14.28 -4.04 4.49
N LYS A 128 -13.19 -3.29 4.67
CA LYS A 128 -12.77 -2.77 5.99
C LYS A 128 -13.77 -1.79 6.59
N ALA A 129 -14.38 -0.94 5.78
CA ALA A 129 -15.44 -0.04 6.24
C ALA A 129 -16.68 -0.81 6.74
N VAL A 130 -17.08 -1.87 6.04
CA VAL A 130 -18.17 -2.76 6.48
C VAL A 130 -17.82 -3.46 7.80
N GLU A 131 -16.61 -3.99 7.93
CA GLU A 131 -16.13 -4.64 9.15
C GLU A 131 -16.12 -3.67 10.35
N TYR A 132 -15.60 -2.45 10.14
CA TYR A 132 -15.63 -1.41 11.18
C TYR A 132 -17.06 -1.02 11.56
N TYR A 133 -17.97 -0.89 10.59
CA TYR A 133 -19.37 -0.61 10.85
C TYR A 133 -20.01 -1.68 11.74
N HIS A 134 -19.76 -2.97 11.46
CA HIS A 134 -20.25 -4.07 12.30
C HIS A 134 -19.70 -3.98 13.73
N HIS A 135 -18.39 -3.80 13.91
CA HIS A 135 -17.78 -3.69 15.23
C HIS A 135 -18.31 -2.47 16.01
N ILE A 136 -18.59 -1.35 15.34
CA ILE A 136 -19.18 -0.17 15.98
C ILE A 136 -20.61 -0.47 16.46
N THR A 137 -21.42 -1.15 15.65
CA THR A 137 -22.81 -1.50 16.01
C THR A 137 -22.88 -2.56 17.11
N GLU A 138 -21.89 -3.42 17.22
CA GLU A 138 -21.75 -4.43 18.29
C GLU A 138 -21.15 -3.86 19.57
N GLY A 139 -20.77 -2.58 19.60
CA GLY A 139 -20.17 -1.93 20.77
C GLY A 139 -18.75 -2.38 21.07
N LEU A 140 -17.99 -2.78 20.04
CA LEU A 140 -16.60 -3.26 20.15
C LEU A 140 -15.57 -2.14 19.91
N LEU A 141 -15.92 -0.88 20.20
CA LEU A 141 -14.99 0.24 20.15
C LEU A 141 -14.00 0.20 21.33
N PRO A 142 -12.78 0.71 21.18
CA PRO A 142 -11.75 0.63 22.21
C PRO A 142 -12.05 1.52 23.41
N GLY A 143 -11.49 1.15 24.56
CA GLY A 143 -11.54 1.95 25.79
C GLY A 143 -12.92 2.00 26.43
N GLN A 144 -13.35 3.20 26.83
CA GLN A 144 -14.65 3.42 27.49
C GLN A 144 -15.87 3.17 26.59
N TYR A 145 -15.68 3.04 25.29
CA TYR A 145 -16.72 2.76 24.31
C TYR A 145 -16.93 1.27 24.05
N LEU A 146 -16.20 0.39 24.76
CA LEU A 146 -16.44 -1.05 24.75
C LEU A 146 -17.69 -1.34 25.59
N THR A 147 -18.85 -1.39 24.94
CA THR A 147 -20.16 -1.55 25.58
C THR A 147 -20.77 -2.93 25.37
N SER A 148 -20.07 -3.80 24.61
CA SER A 148 -20.54 -5.17 24.35
C SER A 148 -20.63 -5.97 25.63
N HIS A 149 -21.82 -6.55 25.93
CA HIS A 149 -22.06 -7.44 27.06
C HIS A 149 -21.45 -8.84 26.90
N GLU A 150 -21.04 -9.18 25.68
CA GLU A 150 -20.43 -10.49 25.36
C GLU A 150 -18.97 -10.56 25.77
N VAL A 151 -18.30 -9.40 25.86
CA VAL A 151 -16.88 -9.30 26.19
C VAL A 151 -16.71 -9.27 27.72
N LYS A 152 -16.14 -10.34 28.27
CA LYS A 152 -15.96 -10.50 29.72
C LYS A 152 -14.49 -10.53 30.14
N GLU A 153 -13.59 -10.85 29.24
CA GLU A 153 -12.18 -11.03 29.59
C GLU A 153 -11.47 -9.69 29.81
N PRO A 154 -10.71 -9.55 30.89
CA PRO A 154 -9.87 -8.40 31.14
C PRO A 154 -8.84 -8.26 30.03
N GLY A 155 -8.66 -7.05 29.48
CA GLY A 155 -7.68 -6.77 28.44
C GLY A 155 -8.21 -6.79 27.01
N VAL A 156 -9.46 -7.23 26.75
CA VAL A 156 -10.03 -7.20 25.39
C VAL A 156 -10.13 -5.77 24.84
N ALA A 157 -10.35 -4.78 25.67
CA ALA A 157 -10.30 -3.37 25.28
C ALA A 157 -8.92 -2.98 24.71
N MET A 158 -7.83 -3.60 25.19
CA MET A 158 -6.48 -3.39 24.67
C MET A 158 -6.31 -4.07 23.30
N PHE A 159 -6.86 -5.29 23.11
CA PHE A 159 -6.88 -5.95 21.81
C PHE A 159 -7.56 -5.05 20.76
N PHE A 160 -8.76 -4.54 21.02
CA PHE A 160 -9.45 -3.65 20.08
C PHE A 160 -8.71 -2.33 19.87
N SER A 161 -8.07 -1.77 20.92
CA SER A 161 -7.24 -0.56 20.76
C SER A 161 -6.10 -0.80 19.77
N ILE A 162 -5.37 -1.90 19.90
CA ILE A 162 -4.27 -2.27 18.99
C ILE A 162 -4.82 -2.62 17.61
N TYR A 163 -5.93 -3.33 17.52
CA TYR A 163 -6.59 -3.66 16.26
C TYR A 163 -6.93 -2.40 15.46
N TYR A 164 -7.67 -1.45 16.06
CA TYR A 164 -8.04 -0.22 15.36
C TYR A 164 -6.85 0.67 15.03
N MET A 165 -5.85 0.74 15.92
CA MET A 165 -4.64 1.51 15.67
C MET A 165 -3.84 0.92 14.49
N ALA A 166 -3.60 -0.38 14.48
CA ALA A 166 -2.81 -1.04 13.46
C ALA A 166 -3.52 -1.08 12.10
N THR A 167 -4.80 -1.49 12.08
CA THR A 167 -5.57 -1.56 10.82
C THR A 167 -5.97 -0.18 10.31
N GLY A 168 -6.23 0.80 11.18
CA GLY A 168 -6.52 2.18 10.80
C GLY A 168 -5.29 2.87 10.20
N LEU A 169 -4.12 2.73 10.84
CA LEU A 169 -2.87 3.24 10.30
C LEU A 169 -2.57 2.59 8.94
N HIS A 170 -2.75 1.27 8.83
CA HIS A 170 -2.60 0.56 7.56
C HIS A 170 -3.57 1.08 6.48
N ALA A 171 -4.84 1.31 6.80
CA ALA A 171 -5.82 1.87 5.87
C ALA A 171 -5.42 3.26 5.36
N ILE A 172 -4.85 4.12 6.22
CA ILE A 172 -4.29 5.42 5.81
C ILE A 172 -3.17 5.21 4.78
N HIS A 173 -2.26 4.25 4.99
CA HIS A 173 -1.18 3.94 4.04
C HIS A 173 -1.72 3.39 2.71
N VAL A 174 -2.78 2.58 2.74
CA VAL A 174 -3.48 2.12 1.51
C VAL A 174 -4.06 3.31 0.74
N VAL A 175 -4.71 4.27 1.42
CA VAL A 175 -5.26 5.48 0.78
C VAL A 175 -4.14 6.34 0.18
N LEU A 176 -3.05 6.57 0.91
CA LEU A 176 -1.89 7.34 0.40
C LEU A 176 -1.24 6.63 -0.80
N GLY A 177 -1.05 5.33 -0.72
CA GLY A 177 -0.51 4.52 -1.84
C GLY A 177 -1.43 4.56 -3.06
N ALA A 178 -2.74 4.42 -2.88
CA ALA A 178 -3.71 4.53 -3.94
C ALA A 178 -3.69 5.92 -4.59
N ALA A 179 -3.54 7.00 -3.80
CA ALA A 179 -3.40 8.36 -4.34
C ALA A 179 -2.12 8.51 -5.20
N VAL A 180 -0.98 7.98 -4.73
CA VAL A 180 0.27 7.96 -5.51
C VAL A 180 0.07 7.18 -6.82
N LEU A 181 -0.50 5.98 -6.78
CA LEU A 181 -0.73 5.16 -7.97
C LEU A 181 -1.76 5.80 -8.92
N ALA A 182 -2.75 6.54 -8.43
CA ALA A 182 -3.68 7.31 -9.25
C ALA A 182 -2.95 8.42 -10.03
N VAL A 183 -2.03 9.15 -9.39
CA VAL A 183 -1.17 10.13 -10.06
C VAL A 183 -0.30 9.44 -11.13
N MET A 184 0.26 8.25 -10.83
CA MET A 184 1.03 7.48 -11.81
C MET A 184 0.15 7.02 -12.98
N ALA A 185 -1.11 6.64 -12.75
CA ALA A 185 -2.05 6.28 -13.81
C ALA A 185 -2.33 7.48 -14.74
N VAL A 186 -2.51 8.69 -14.19
CA VAL A 186 -2.68 9.92 -14.99
C VAL A 186 -1.43 10.21 -15.82
N LYS A 187 -0.22 10.06 -15.24
CA LYS A 187 1.04 10.20 -15.98
C LYS A 187 1.17 9.16 -17.10
N ALA A 188 0.80 7.91 -16.83
CA ALA A 188 0.78 6.86 -17.84
C ALA A 188 -0.18 7.16 -19.00
N MET A 189 -1.37 7.73 -18.73
CA MET A 189 -2.32 8.18 -19.77
C MET A 189 -1.76 9.31 -20.63
N ARG A 190 -0.91 10.17 -20.06
CA ARG A 190 -0.22 11.25 -20.80
C ARG A 190 0.98 10.76 -21.60
N GLY A 191 1.42 9.51 -21.39
CA GLY A 191 2.58 8.95 -22.05
C GLY A 191 3.92 9.36 -21.43
N ASP A 192 3.93 9.80 -20.16
CA ASP A 192 5.13 10.28 -19.48
C ASP A 192 6.14 9.14 -19.17
N PHE A 193 5.72 7.88 -19.27
CA PHE A 193 6.57 6.73 -18.98
C PHE A 193 7.15 6.11 -20.26
N SER A 194 8.43 5.82 -20.20
CA SER A 194 9.17 5.17 -21.28
C SER A 194 10.08 4.06 -20.73
N PRO A 195 10.62 3.18 -21.57
CA PRO A 195 11.60 2.18 -21.15
C PRO A 195 12.82 2.77 -20.44
N TYR A 196 13.12 4.04 -20.70
CA TYR A 196 14.26 4.75 -20.10
C TYR A 196 13.88 5.61 -18.89
N TYR A 197 12.58 5.90 -18.70
CA TYR A 197 12.08 6.70 -17.58
C TYR A 197 10.77 6.14 -17.01
N TYR A 198 10.87 5.29 -16.02
CA TYR A 198 9.76 4.73 -15.24
C TYR A 198 10.02 4.78 -13.73
N THR A 199 11.08 5.45 -13.29
CA THR A 199 11.50 5.56 -11.88
C THR A 199 10.37 5.97 -10.94
N PRO A 200 9.50 6.97 -11.23
CA PRO A 200 8.40 7.30 -10.30
C PRO A 200 7.40 6.16 -10.11
N LEU A 201 7.13 5.39 -11.16
CA LEU A 201 6.25 4.22 -11.08
C LEU A 201 6.89 3.09 -10.27
N ASP A 202 8.20 2.87 -10.44
CA ASP A 202 8.98 1.89 -9.67
C ASP A 202 8.96 2.23 -8.18
N MET A 203 9.19 3.50 -7.81
CA MET A 203 9.12 3.97 -6.42
C MET A 203 7.72 3.82 -5.82
N GLY A 204 6.67 4.21 -6.56
CA GLY A 204 5.28 4.02 -6.13
C GLY A 204 4.93 2.55 -5.94
N GLY A 205 5.46 1.68 -6.80
CA GLY A 205 5.31 0.22 -6.67
C GLY A 205 5.98 -0.35 -5.43
N LEU A 206 7.20 0.08 -5.10
CA LEU A 206 7.90 -0.33 -3.87
C LEU A 206 7.11 0.05 -2.61
N TYR A 207 6.55 1.27 -2.58
CA TYR A 207 5.69 1.68 -1.48
C TYR A 207 4.44 0.79 -1.36
N TRP A 208 3.75 0.53 -2.48
CA TRP A 208 2.57 -0.34 -2.51
C TRP A 208 2.87 -1.74 -2.00
N HIS A 209 3.98 -2.33 -2.44
CA HIS A 209 4.42 -3.65 -1.98
C HIS A 209 4.71 -3.69 -0.47
N LEU A 210 5.30 -2.63 0.10
CA LEU A 210 5.47 -2.54 1.55
C LEU A 210 4.12 -2.56 2.27
N VAL A 211 3.15 -1.77 1.80
CA VAL A 211 1.81 -1.72 2.40
C VAL A 211 1.16 -3.12 2.35
N ASP A 212 1.24 -3.81 1.22
CA ASP A 212 0.72 -5.17 1.09
C ASP A 212 1.42 -6.17 2.03
N ILE A 213 2.74 -6.08 2.16
CA ILE A 213 3.52 -6.94 3.08
C ILE A 213 3.09 -6.70 4.53
N ILE A 214 2.88 -5.46 4.95
CA ILE A 214 2.40 -5.14 6.29
C ILE A 214 1.05 -5.83 6.56
N TRP A 215 0.13 -5.85 5.60
CA TRP A 215 -1.14 -6.57 5.74
C TRP A 215 -0.96 -8.08 5.90
N ILE A 216 -0.02 -8.69 5.18
CA ILE A 216 0.31 -10.13 5.30
C ILE A 216 0.72 -10.48 6.74
N PHE A 217 1.36 -9.57 7.48
CA PHE A 217 1.66 -9.74 8.90
C PHE A 217 0.46 -9.41 9.81
N LEU A 218 -0.29 -8.34 9.52
CA LEU A 218 -1.45 -7.94 10.33
C LEU A 218 -2.56 -9.02 10.33
N TYR A 219 -2.81 -9.62 9.17
CA TYR A 219 -3.87 -10.60 9.02
C TYR A 219 -3.72 -11.79 9.98
N PRO A 220 -2.63 -12.58 9.99
CA PRO A 220 -2.49 -13.69 10.90
C PRO A 220 -2.41 -13.27 12.38
N LEU A 221 -1.84 -12.12 12.68
CA LEU A 221 -1.73 -11.63 14.05
C LEU A 221 -3.10 -11.25 14.67
N LEU A 222 -4.03 -10.79 13.87
CA LEU A 222 -5.32 -10.29 14.34
C LEU A 222 -6.47 -11.27 14.13
N TYR A 223 -6.42 -12.11 13.09
CA TYR A 223 -7.54 -12.98 12.68
C TYR A 223 -7.29 -14.48 12.90
N LEU A 224 -6.04 -14.93 13.06
CA LEU A 224 -5.68 -16.34 13.20
C LEU A 224 -5.17 -16.72 14.59
N VAL A 225 -5.59 -16.01 15.61
CA VAL A 225 -5.13 -16.20 17.00
C VAL A 225 -5.95 -17.27 17.73
#